data_3270137b95088c8d3881f9bf5f0d7fe6
#
_entry.id   3270137b95088c8d3881f9bf5f0d7fe6
#
_cell.length_a   1.000
_cell.length_b   1.000
_cell.length_c   1.000
_cell.angle_alpha   90.00
_cell.angle_beta   90.00
_cell.angle_gamma   90.00
#
_symmetry.space_group_name_H-M   'P 1'
#
loop_
_entity.id
_entity.type
_entity.pdbx_description
1 polymer ?
#
loop_
_entity_poly.entity_id
_entity_poly.type
_entity_poly.pdbx_seq_one_letter_code
_entity_poly.pdbx_strand_id
1 'polypeptide(L)'
;VKTHDINWVFNPNQEELLTLFQSHTIFLHPSELEAGHPNLTILEAMACGLPVVGCMEDSLEGMILSKKSPNSISKGIDSVLKNYKNHSLQALNTANKLSWKNRSIELLKLFPPVTMKDILIKEYSNTKKFYRSPTLPKAEFHLSFLRGAKCDIQGNTSSSYKVEFINSDTDEILWQDIIKCGMWTSCNKTYFIPWKIQITDLSTQEITVYDYNLKDEKVYIHLDSKSVGDTIAWFPYVEEFRKKHNCEVICSTFHNDWFESKYPQLNFVPPGTNVTNIKGHFNIGWFYTKEDQVNLNHHPQNFQQLPLAQTCADILGIKYKEIKSKLSIITTPDIKEDYVVIAPHATKHCAYWNHPGGWQTIIDYLNSKNYKVVMSSIEPLGDNWHDSKLGGTLTGIIDRTANYSMEKTFSLIQNSKGLIGLSSGLCWVSWALNIPTIMISGHSDPILEPQSLERITTPTGYCTGCHFKHKLDPGDWEWCPEHKNTERHFECTKSITPKMVIKSINKIL
;
A
#
# COMPACT_ATOMS: atom_id res chain seq x y z
N VAL A 1 19.54 10.35 39.72
CA VAL A 1 19.05 9.18 38.97
C VAL A 1 20.31 8.45 38.50
N LYS A 2 20.61 7.27 39.07
CA LYS A 2 21.69 6.43 38.56
C LYS A 2 21.28 5.98 37.16
N THR A 3 22.07 6.35 36.15
CA THR A 3 21.97 5.82 34.79
C THR A 3 22.29 4.33 34.87
N HIS A 4 21.29 3.47 34.77
CA HIS A 4 21.52 2.05 34.56
C HIS A 4 22.00 1.86 33.11
N ASP A 5 22.99 1.01 32.90
CA ASP A 5 23.46 0.64 31.58
C ASP A 5 22.31 -0.04 30.83
N ILE A 6 21.79 0.64 29.80
CA ILE A 6 20.79 0.11 28.90
C ILE A 6 21.51 -0.34 27.63
N ASN A 7 21.47 -1.63 27.35
CA ASN A 7 21.98 -2.16 26.09
C ASN A 7 20.91 -2.02 25.01
N TRP A 8 21.22 -1.30 23.96
CA TRP A 8 20.36 -1.14 22.80
C TRP A 8 20.72 -2.15 21.70
N VAL A 9 19.76 -2.98 21.29
CA VAL A 9 19.88 -3.83 20.09
C VAL A 9 18.88 -3.32 19.08
N PHE A 10 19.36 -2.88 17.93
CA PHE A 10 18.52 -2.27 16.89
C PHE A 10 18.29 -3.27 15.75
N ASN A 11 17.01 -3.50 15.39
CA ASN A 11 16.60 -4.45 14.35
C ASN A 11 17.26 -5.83 14.47
N PRO A 12 17.12 -6.54 15.59
CA PRO A 12 17.69 -7.87 15.72
C PRO A 12 17.09 -8.83 14.69
N ASN A 13 17.91 -9.69 14.11
CA ASN A 13 17.40 -10.82 13.33
C ASN A 13 16.70 -11.85 14.24
N GLN A 14 16.07 -12.88 13.68
CA GLN A 14 15.30 -13.85 14.46
C GLN A 14 16.16 -14.66 15.44
N GLU A 15 17.40 -15.00 15.12
CA GLU A 15 18.32 -15.73 15.99
C GLU A 15 18.80 -14.85 17.15
N GLU A 16 19.09 -13.59 16.89
CA GLU A 16 19.45 -12.61 17.91
C GLU A 16 18.27 -12.33 18.84
N LEU A 17 17.06 -12.19 18.30
CA LEU A 17 15.85 -11.98 19.09
C LEU A 17 15.56 -13.19 19.99
N LEU A 18 15.69 -14.41 19.46
CA LEU A 18 15.55 -15.63 20.24
C LEU A 18 16.56 -15.68 21.40
N THR A 19 17.82 -15.34 21.13
CA THR A 19 18.90 -15.28 22.14
C THR A 19 18.57 -14.25 23.23
N LEU A 20 18.06 -13.08 22.84
CA LEU A 20 17.59 -12.06 23.79
C LEU A 20 16.47 -12.60 24.68
N PHE A 21 15.44 -13.21 24.12
CA PHE A 21 14.34 -13.78 24.91
C PHE A 21 14.84 -14.88 25.86
N GLN A 22 15.72 -15.76 25.42
CA GLN A 22 16.24 -16.85 26.25
C GLN A 22 17.21 -16.39 27.36
N SER A 23 17.86 -15.23 27.20
CA SER A 23 18.82 -14.70 28.17
C SER A 23 18.23 -13.75 29.22
N HIS A 24 16.96 -13.37 29.08
CA HIS A 24 16.27 -12.42 29.96
C HIS A 24 15.23 -13.11 30.87
N THR A 25 14.80 -12.41 31.90
CA THR A 25 13.88 -12.96 32.93
C THR A 25 12.42 -12.53 32.71
N ILE A 26 12.19 -11.33 32.21
CA ILE A 26 10.86 -10.73 32.01
C ILE A 26 10.87 -9.96 30.70
N PHE A 27 9.79 -10.05 29.94
CA PHE A 27 9.54 -9.20 28.79
C PHE A 27 8.63 -8.04 29.20
N LEU A 28 9.11 -6.80 28.98
CA LEU A 28 8.34 -5.58 29.23
C LEU A 28 7.81 -5.02 27.92
N HIS A 29 6.48 -4.89 27.81
CA HIS A 29 5.81 -4.34 26.62
C HIS A 29 5.00 -3.08 26.99
N PRO A 30 5.59 -1.87 26.83
CA PRO A 30 5.00 -0.63 27.30
C PRO A 30 3.95 -0.01 26.36
N SER A 31 3.69 -0.59 25.20
CA SER A 31 2.70 -0.09 24.23
C SER A 31 1.27 -0.32 24.71
N GLU A 32 0.38 0.64 24.48
CA GLU A 32 -1.06 0.57 24.77
C GLU A 32 -1.86 0.14 23.57
N LEU A 33 -1.39 0.50 22.36
CA LEU A 33 -2.05 0.19 21.10
C LEU A 33 -1.04 -0.49 20.14
N GLU A 34 -1.40 -1.65 19.63
CA GLU A 34 -0.66 -2.31 18.57
C GLU A 34 -1.58 -2.99 17.56
N ALA A 35 -1.14 -3.05 16.30
CA ALA A 35 -1.85 -3.75 15.25
C ALA A 35 -1.72 -5.27 15.42
N GLY A 36 -2.85 -5.95 15.50
CA GLY A 36 -2.93 -7.40 15.68
C GLY A 36 -3.03 -7.81 17.15
N HIS A 37 -3.97 -8.71 17.44
CA HIS A 37 -4.18 -9.22 18.77
C HIS A 37 -4.32 -10.76 18.76
N PRO A 38 -3.52 -11.50 19.52
CA PRO A 38 -2.40 -11.07 20.40
C PRO A 38 -1.17 -10.64 19.58
N ASN A 39 -0.40 -9.69 20.13
CA ASN A 39 0.84 -9.22 19.52
C ASN A 39 1.86 -10.36 19.36
N LEU A 40 2.47 -10.47 18.17
CA LEU A 40 3.37 -11.59 17.84
C LEU A 40 4.61 -11.61 18.75
N THR A 41 5.20 -10.45 19.05
CA THR A 41 6.40 -10.34 19.89
C THR A 41 6.12 -10.79 21.33
N ILE A 42 4.92 -10.51 21.84
CA ILE A 42 4.47 -11.04 23.15
C ILE A 42 4.40 -12.56 23.12
N LEU A 43 3.80 -13.14 22.08
CA LEU A 43 3.69 -14.59 21.94
C LEU A 43 5.06 -15.27 21.77
N GLU A 44 5.97 -14.66 21.04
CA GLU A 44 7.36 -15.14 20.88
C GLU A 44 8.11 -15.14 22.21
N ALA A 45 8.00 -14.07 23.01
CA ALA A 45 8.56 -13.99 24.35
C ALA A 45 7.95 -15.06 25.27
N MET A 46 6.62 -15.23 25.24
CA MET A 46 5.90 -16.25 26.02
C MET A 46 6.28 -17.67 25.60
N ALA A 47 6.53 -17.91 24.31
CA ALA A 47 7.02 -19.19 23.79
C ALA A 47 8.42 -19.54 24.29
N CYS A 48 9.22 -18.53 24.65
CA CYS A 48 10.52 -18.70 25.32
C CYS A 48 10.40 -18.84 26.85
N GLY A 49 9.17 -18.85 27.38
CA GLY A 49 8.90 -18.94 28.81
C GLY A 49 9.08 -17.63 29.58
N LEU A 50 9.18 -16.48 28.90
CA LEU A 50 9.24 -15.20 29.58
C LEU A 50 7.84 -14.76 30.03
N PRO A 51 7.62 -14.48 31.31
CA PRO A 51 6.45 -13.76 31.77
C PRO A 51 6.46 -12.33 31.19
N VAL A 52 5.29 -11.81 30.85
CA VAL A 52 5.13 -10.49 30.25
C VAL A 52 4.49 -9.52 31.25
N VAL A 53 5.05 -8.31 31.31
CA VAL A 53 4.40 -7.15 31.94
C VAL A 53 4.05 -6.16 30.83
N GLY A 54 2.77 -5.92 30.60
CA GLY A 54 2.30 -5.11 29.47
C GLY A 54 1.31 -4.03 29.88
N CYS A 55 1.16 -3.01 29.03
CA CYS A 55 0.24 -1.88 29.21
C CYS A 55 -0.96 -1.92 28.26
N MET A 56 -1.25 -3.06 27.66
CA MET A 56 -2.36 -3.28 26.71
C MET A 56 -3.72 -3.32 27.42
N GLU A 57 -4.80 -3.21 26.66
CA GLU A 57 -6.17 -3.31 27.16
C GLU A 57 -6.56 -4.75 27.56
N ASP A 58 -6.06 -5.76 26.83
CA ASP A 58 -6.39 -7.16 27.03
C ASP A 58 -5.23 -7.95 27.64
N SER A 59 -5.55 -8.90 28.53
CA SER A 59 -4.56 -9.78 29.15
C SER A 59 -4.56 -11.18 28.55
N LEU A 60 -3.37 -11.75 28.46
CA LEU A 60 -3.17 -13.17 28.23
C LEU A 60 -2.79 -13.87 29.55
N GLU A 61 -3.16 -15.14 29.70
CA GLU A 61 -2.71 -15.94 30.86
C GLU A 61 -1.17 -16.02 30.85
N GLY A 62 -0.52 -15.67 31.97
CA GLY A 62 0.94 -15.51 32.07
C GLY A 62 1.45 -14.08 31.79
N MET A 63 0.56 -13.14 31.48
CA MET A 63 0.85 -11.72 31.37
C MET A 63 0.24 -10.95 32.56
N ILE A 64 0.94 -9.93 33.04
CA ILE A 64 0.42 -8.98 34.01
C ILE A 64 0.15 -7.64 33.33
N LEU A 65 -1.09 -7.17 33.45
CA LEU A 65 -1.47 -5.84 32.98
C LEU A 65 -1.02 -4.75 33.96
N SER A 66 -0.41 -3.70 33.43
CA SER A 66 0.02 -2.53 34.19
C SER A 66 -0.46 -1.27 33.49
N LYS A 67 -0.75 -0.22 34.28
CA LYS A 67 -0.91 1.13 33.70
C LYS A 67 0.43 1.64 33.22
N LYS A 68 0.43 2.48 32.18
CA LYS A 68 1.64 3.12 31.61
C LYS A 68 2.20 4.18 32.58
N SER A 69 2.66 3.73 33.72
CA SER A 69 3.35 4.56 34.70
C SER A 69 4.49 3.77 35.36
N PRO A 70 5.62 4.41 35.71
CA PRO A 70 6.76 3.71 36.31
C PRO A 70 6.40 2.91 37.57
N ASN A 71 5.55 3.46 38.42
CA ASN A 71 5.11 2.77 39.66
C ASN A 71 4.23 1.56 39.38
N SER A 72 3.35 1.61 38.38
CA SER A 72 2.50 0.47 38.04
C SER A 72 3.31 -0.66 37.38
N ILE A 73 4.20 -0.31 36.49
CA ILE A 73 5.10 -1.26 35.82
C ILE A 73 6.02 -1.93 36.84
N SER A 74 6.61 -1.17 37.78
CA SER A 74 7.42 -1.73 38.87
C SER A 74 6.66 -2.73 39.69
N LYS A 75 5.41 -2.43 40.08
CA LYS A 75 4.55 -3.38 40.82
C LYS A 75 4.24 -4.63 40.00
N GLY A 76 4.04 -4.51 38.69
CA GLY A 76 3.87 -5.62 37.77
C GLY A 76 5.10 -6.54 37.74
N ILE A 77 6.28 -5.96 37.65
CA ILE A 77 7.56 -6.68 37.68
C ILE A 77 7.72 -7.42 39.03
N ASP A 78 7.49 -6.72 40.13
CA ASP A 78 7.58 -7.33 41.48
C ASP A 78 6.61 -8.50 41.65
N SER A 79 5.41 -8.39 41.07
CA SER A 79 4.41 -9.47 41.10
C SER A 79 4.89 -10.69 40.31
N VAL A 80 5.47 -10.51 39.15
CA VAL A 80 6.06 -11.59 38.35
C VAL A 80 7.19 -12.27 39.13
N LEU A 81 8.11 -11.48 39.69
CA LEU A 81 9.28 -12.00 40.37
C LEU A 81 8.91 -12.83 41.62
N LYS A 82 7.85 -12.44 42.34
CA LYS A 82 7.34 -13.20 43.51
C LYS A 82 6.84 -14.59 43.17
N ASN A 83 6.32 -14.80 41.95
CA ASN A 83 5.76 -16.09 41.55
C ASN A 83 6.23 -16.46 40.10
N TYR A 84 7.50 -16.26 39.86
CA TYR A 84 8.11 -16.39 38.53
C TYR A 84 7.81 -17.71 37.82
N LYS A 85 8.01 -18.85 38.53
CA LYS A 85 7.80 -20.19 37.95
C LYS A 85 6.37 -20.38 37.42
N ASN A 86 5.38 -19.88 38.14
CA ASN A 86 3.98 -20.00 37.75
C ASN A 86 3.69 -19.12 36.52
N HIS A 87 4.13 -17.86 36.52
CA HIS A 87 3.94 -16.97 35.37
C HIS A 87 4.67 -17.46 34.12
N SER A 88 5.88 -18.00 34.27
CA SER A 88 6.64 -18.59 33.18
C SER A 88 5.92 -19.81 32.56
N LEU A 89 5.40 -20.70 33.42
CA LEU A 89 4.63 -21.86 32.97
C LEU A 89 3.32 -21.47 32.29
N GLN A 90 2.61 -20.47 32.81
CA GLN A 90 1.40 -19.93 32.20
C GLN A 90 1.69 -19.31 30.85
N ALA A 91 2.79 -18.54 30.70
CA ALA A 91 3.23 -17.97 29.45
C ALA A 91 3.47 -19.06 28.39
N LEU A 92 4.25 -20.08 28.70
CA LEU A 92 4.49 -21.23 27.82
C LEU A 92 3.19 -21.93 27.39
N ASN A 93 2.29 -22.18 28.33
CA ASN A 93 1.01 -22.84 28.04
C ASN A 93 0.14 -21.98 27.12
N THR A 94 0.10 -20.69 27.34
CA THR A 94 -0.65 -19.74 26.51
C THR A 94 -0.10 -19.67 25.08
N ALA A 95 1.23 -19.54 24.92
CA ALA A 95 1.86 -19.57 23.61
C ALA A 95 1.58 -20.88 22.86
N ASN A 96 1.61 -22.03 23.56
CA ASN A 96 1.25 -23.32 22.99
C ASN A 96 -0.22 -23.38 22.53
N LYS A 97 -1.17 -22.93 23.36
CA LYS A 97 -2.60 -22.89 23.01
C LYS A 97 -2.84 -22.02 21.76
N LEU A 98 -2.14 -20.91 21.64
CA LEU A 98 -2.27 -19.95 20.54
C LEU A 98 -1.36 -20.24 19.36
N SER A 99 -0.61 -21.36 19.38
CA SER A 99 0.23 -21.76 18.24
C SER A 99 -0.60 -22.01 16.99
N TRP A 100 -0.04 -21.73 15.82
CA TRP A 100 -0.68 -21.97 14.51
C TRP A 100 -1.17 -23.42 14.38
N LYS A 101 -0.42 -24.38 14.91
CA LYS A 101 -0.80 -25.80 14.91
C LYS A 101 -2.12 -26.04 15.66
N ASN A 102 -2.27 -25.48 16.85
CA ASN A 102 -3.46 -25.69 17.68
C ASN A 102 -4.65 -24.88 17.15
N ARG A 103 -4.42 -23.66 16.65
CA ARG A 103 -5.45 -22.85 15.98
C ARG A 103 -5.99 -23.52 14.73
N SER A 104 -5.13 -24.13 13.92
CA SER A 104 -5.55 -24.90 12.75
C SER A 104 -6.41 -26.08 13.12
N ILE A 105 -6.10 -26.81 14.20
CA ILE A 105 -6.91 -27.91 14.72
C ILE A 105 -8.30 -27.42 15.19
N GLU A 106 -8.37 -26.28 15.88
CA GLU A 106 -9.65 -25.70 16.30
C GLU A 106 -10.51 -25.24 15.12
N LEU A 107 -9.91 -24.59 14.12
CA LEU A 107 -10.59 -24.19 12.89
C LEU A 107 -11.15 -25.41 12.13
N LEU A 108 -10.38 -26.49 12.03
CA LEU A 108 -10.83 -27.72 11.37
C LEU A 108 -12.06 -28.35 12.04
N LYS A 109 -12.28 -28.14 13.35
CA LYS A 109 -13.48 -28.63 14.05
C LYS A 109 -14.77 -27.85 13.66
N LEU A 110 -14.62 -26.63 13.14
CA LEU A 110 -15.74 -25.78 12.71
C LEU A 110 -16.23 -26.11 11.29
N PHE A 111 -15.46 -26.89 10.53
CA PHE A 111 -15.86 -27.36 9.20
C PHE A 111 -16.48 -28.75 9.28
N PRO A 112 -17.50 -29.09 8.43
CA PRO A 112 -18.01 -30.44 8.37
C PRO A 112 -16.86 -31.41 8.03
N PRO A 113 -16.92 -32.67 8.47
CA PRO A 113 -15.82 -33.60 8.33
C PRO A 113 -15.45 -33.83 6.87
N VAL A 114 -14.56 -33.00 6.37
CA VAL A 114 -13.78 -33.28 5.17
C VAL A 114 -12.70 -34.23 5.65
N THR A 115 -12.66 -35.45 5.12
CA THR A 115 -11.65 -36.39 5.58
C THR A 115 -10.27 -35.77 5.37
N MET A 116 -9.34 -35.90 6.33
CA MET A 116 -7.95 -35.41 6.21
C MET A 116 -7.31 -35.84 4.89
N LYS A 117 -7.79 -36.93 4.30
CA LYS A 117 -7.41 -37.44 3.01
C LYS A 117 -7.81 -36.48 1.85
N ASP A 118 -8.97 -35.83 1.95
CA ASP A 118 -9.45 -34.89 0.92
C ASP A 118 -8.76 -33.51 1.02
N ILE A 119 -8.41 -33.09 2.23
CA ILE A 119 -7.61 -31.87 2.47
C ILE A 119 -6.17 -32.08 2.02
N LEU A 120 -5.55 -33.17 2.38
CA LEU A 120 -4.20 -33.52 1.94
C LEU A 120 -4.12 -33.72 0.40
N ILE A 121 -5.15 -34.28 -0.22
CA ILE A 121 -5.21 -34.42 -1.68
C ILE A 121 -5.36 -33.05 -2.36
N LYS A 122 -6.13 -32.10 -1.79
CA LYS A 122 -6.25 -30.73 -2.33
C LYS A 122 -5.01 -29.87 -2.07
N GLU A 123 -4.38 -29.95 -0.91
CA GLU A 123 -3.11 -29.25 -0.64
C GLU A 123 -1.95 -29.87 -1.41
N TYR A 124 -1.89 -31.20 -1.52
CA TYR A 124 -0.90 -31.89 -2.35
C TYR A 124 -1.12 -31.63 -3.85
N SER A 125 -2.34 -31.33 -4.30
CA SER A 125 -2.57 -30.87 -5.67
C SER A 125 -2.07 -29.47 -5.95
N ASN A 126 -1.88 -28.61 -4.90
CA ASN A 126 -1.29 -27.28 -5.00
C ASN A 126 0.23 -27.24 -4.74
N THR A 127 0.78 -28.25 -4.05
CA THR A 127 2.22 -28.50 -3.92
C THR A 127 2.61 -29.71 -4.75
N LYS A 128 2.35 -29.67 -6.05
CA LYS A 128 2.61 -30.82 -6.92
C LYS A 128 4.09 -31.22 -6.92
N LYS A 129 4.44 -32.27 -6.19
CA LYS A 129 5.27 -33.30 -6.77
C LYS A 129 4.41 -33.97 -7.85
N PHE A 130 4.74 -33.75 -9.11
CA PHE A 130 4.01 -34.30 -10.23
C PHE A 130 3.96 -35.84 -10.13
N TYR A 131 2.80 -36.37 -9.77
CA TYR A 131 2.54 -37.77 -10.08
C TYR A 131 2.31 -37.81 -11.59
N ARG A 132 3.24 -38.44 -12.32
CA ARG A 132 3.02 -38.80 -13.69
C ARG A 132 1.69 -39.57 -13.73
N SER A 133 0.69 -39.00 -14.36
CA SER A 133 -0.52 -39.77 -14.65
C SER A 133 -0.11 -40.86 -15.63
N PRO A 134 -0.15 -42.14 -15.26
CA PRO A 134 0.34 -43.22 -16.13
C PRO A 134 -0.53 -43.45 -17.36
N THR A 135 -1.60 -42.65 -17.54
CA THR A 135 -2.68 -42.93 -18.49
C THR A 135 -2.83 -41.94 -19.64
N LEU A 136 -2.03 -40.87 -19.70
CA LEU A 136 -2.08 -39.94 -20.84
C LEU A 136 -1.02 -40.26 -21.86
N PRO A 137 -1.41 -40.86 -23.04
CA PRO A 137 -0.44 -41.25 -24.08
C PRO A 137 0.13 -40.06 -24.86
N LYS A 138 -0.41 -38.85 -24.66
CA LYS A 138 0.02 -37.61 -25.31
C LYS A 138 0.38 -36.56 -24.26
N ALA A 139 1.21 -35.57 -24.66
CA ALA A 139 1.47 -34.41 -23.84
C ALA A 139 0.24 -33.50 -23.80
N GLU A 140 -0.08 -32.99 -22.60
CA GLU A 140 -1.08 -31.91 -22.37
C GLU A 140 -0.39 -30.66 -21.85
N PHE A 141 -0.73 -29.52 -22.43
CA PHE A 141 -0.14 -28.23 -22.10
C PHE A 141 -1.12 -27.42 -21.24
N HIS A 142 -0.76 -27.16 -19.98
CA HIS A 142 -1.55 -26.39 -19.04
C HIS A 142 -0.94 -25.01 -18.88
N LEU A 143 -1.65 -23.98 -19.33
CA LEU A 143 -1.21 -22.59 -19.29
C LEU A 143 -1.89 -21.83 -18.16
N SER A 144 -1.16 -20.93 -17.49
CA SER A 144 -1.67 -20.05 -16.44
C SER A 144 -1.02 -18.65 -16.56
N PHE A 145 -1.82 -17.61 -16.28
CA PHE A 145 -1.40 -16.20 -16.40
C PHE A 145 -1.66 -15.40 -15.11
N LEU A 146 -1.69 -16.09 -13.97
CA LEU A 146 -2.02 -15.46 -12.68
C LEU A 146 -0.82 -14.78 -11.99
N ARG A 147 0.38 -15.22 -12.30
CA ARG A 147 1.65 -14.67 -11.76
C ARG A 147 2.72 -14.68 -12.85
N GLY A 148 2.48 -13.90 -13.92
CA GLY A 148 3.21 -14.04 -15.16
C GLY A 148 2.70 -15.22 -15.99
N ALA A 149 3.38 -15.56 -17.08
CA ALA A 149 2.99 -16.68 -17.92
C ALA A 149 3.70 -17.97 -17.48
N LYS A 150 2.94 -19.06 -17.37
CA LYS A 150 3.44 -20.38 -16.97
C LYS A 150 2.91 -21.45 -17.93
N CYS A 151 3.80 -22.38 -18.32
CA CYS A 151 3.45 -23.61 -19.03
C CYS A 151 3.85 -24.82 -18.19
N ASP A 152 2.91 -25.73 -17.98
CA ASP A 152 3.06 -26.99 -17.28
C ASP A 152 2.74 -28.12 -18.28
N ILE A 153 3.67 -29.01 -18.54
CA ILE A 153 3.52 -30.13 -19.50
C ILE A 153 3.25 -31.42 -18.76
N GLN A 154 2.07 -31.96 -18.93
CA GLN A 154 1.65 -33.24 -18.34
C GLN A 154 1.64 -34.35 -19.40
N GLY A 155 1.70 -35.60 -18.98
CA GLY A 155 1.70 -36.75 -19.86
C GLY A 155 2.90 -37.68 -19.65
N ASN A 156 3.03 -38.65 -20.52
CA ASN A 156 4.05 -39.71 -20.41
C ASN A 156 4.82 -39.93 -21.74
N THR A 157 5.12 -38.85 -22.47
CA THR A 157 5.97 -38.92 -23.66
C THR A 157 7.44 -38.79 -23.27
N SER A 158 8.34 -39.36 -24.07
CA SER A 158 9.79 -39.19 -23.90
C SER A 158 10.33 -37.93 -24.54
N SER A 159 9.46 -37.15 -25.23
CA SER A 159 9.83 -35.93 -25.94
C SER A 159 10.30 -34.82 -24.97
N SER A 160 11.20 -34.01 -25.49
CA SER A 160 11.53 -32.72 -24.91
C SER A 160 10.81 -31.63 -25.70
N TYR A 161 10.34 -30.61 -25.00
CA TYR A 161 9.55 -29.50 -25.56
C TYR A 161 10.30 -28.20 -25.34
N LYS A 162 10.53 -27.44 -26.43
CA LYS A 162 10.97 -26.03 -26.32
C LYS A 162 9.73 -25.18 -26.11
N VAL A 163 9.68 -24.45 -25.00
CA VAL A 163 8.61 -23.53 -24.65
C VAL A 163 9.14 -22.11 -24.75
N GLU A 164 8.51 -21.29 -25.56
CA GLU A 164 8.87 -19.87 -25.78
C GLU A 164 7.71 -18.99 -25.35
N PHE A 165 8.00 -18.03 -24.48
CA PHE A 165 7.08 -16.98 -24.03
C PHE A 165 7.39 -15.69 -24.77
N ILE A 166 6.52 -15.32 -25.69
CA ILE A 166 6.74 -14.28 -26.68
C ILE A 166 5.75 -13.13 -26.42
N ASN A 167 6.21 -11.89 -26.49
CA ASN A 167 5.34 -10.74 -26.59
C ASN A 167 4.83 -10.64 -28.03
N SER A 168 3.52 -10.85 -28.25
CA SER A 168 2.96 -10.88 -29.60
C SER A 168 2.95 -9.52 -30.32
N ASP A 169 3.07 -8.40 -29.58
CA ASP A 169 3.13 -7.07 -30.17
C ASP A 169 4.52 -6.74 -30.75
N THR A 170 5.58 -7.37 -30.21
CA THR A 170 6.98 -7.09 -30.58
C THR A 170 7.72 -8.28 -31.16
N ASP A 171 7.13 -9.48 -31.11
CA ASP A 171 7.75 -10.77 -31.40
C ASP A 171 9.02 -11.07 -30.57
N GLU A 172 9.23 -10.34 -29.46
CA GLU A 172 10.35 -10.54 -28.55
C GLU A 172 10.13 -11.82 -27.70
N ILE A 173 11.12 -12.71 -27.66
CA ILE A 173 11.13 -13.85 -26.74
C ILE A 173 11.58 -13.36 -25.37
N LEU A 174 10.64 -13.26 -24.43
CA LEU A 174 10.90 -12.78 -23.05
C LEU A 174 11.46 -13.88 -22.16
N TRP A 175 11.16 -15.15 -22.47
CA TRP A 175 11.69 -16.33 -21.79
C TRP A 175 11.57 -17.55 -22.69
N GLN A 176 12.51 -18.46 -22.59
CA GLN A 176 12.43 -19.78 -23.23
C GLN A 176 13.11 -20.85 -22.39
N ASP A 177 12.64 -22.06 -22.50
CA ASP A 177 13.22 -23.22 -21.80
C ASP A 177 12.94 -24.52 -22.57
N ILE A 178 13.71 -25.57 -22.27
CA ILE A 178 13.49 -26.91 -22.80
C ILE A 178 13.14 -27.83 -21.63
N ILE A 179 11.89 -28.26 -21.59
CA ILE A 179 11.34 -29.10 -20.52
C ILE A 179 10.73 -30.40 -21.06
N LYS A 180 10.44 -31.33 -20.15
CA LYS A 180 9.82 -32.64 -20.45
C LYS A 180 8.45 -32.74 -19.78
N CYS A 181 7.69 -33.77 -20.13
CA CYS A 181 6.49 -34.12 -19.39
C CYS A 181 6.77 -34.24 -17.88
N GLY A 182 5.87 -33.73 -17.05
CA GLY A 182 6.00 -33.63 -15.61
C GLY A 182 6.85 -32.45 -15.15
N MET A 183 7.21 -31.52 -16.04
CA MET A 183 7.93 -30.27 -15.72
C MET A 183 7.11 -29.03 -16.11
N TRP A 184 7.48 -27.91 -15.54
CA TRP A 184 6.91 -26.60 -15.89
C TRP A 184 8.02 -25.54 -16.03
N THR A 185 7.72 -24.50 -16.79
CA THR A 185 8.55 -23.31 -16.91
C THR A 185 7.68 -22.06 -16.87
N SER A 186 8.23 -20.92 -16.52
CA SER A 186 7.48 -19.66 -16.41
C SER A 186 8.32 -18.42 -16.67
N CYS A 187 7.69 -17.41 -17.23
CA CYS A 187 8.19 -16.03 -17.25
C CYS A 187 7.54 -15.24 -16.11
N ASN A 188 8.34 -14.69 -15.20
CA ASN A 188 7.86 -14.09 -13.95
C ASN A 188 7.43 -12.60 -14.09
N LYS A 189 7.19 -12.12 -15.31
CA LYS A 189 6.68 -10.76 -15.52
C LYS A 189 5.18 -10.75 -15.23
N THR A 190 4.76 -9.99 -14.19
CA THR A 190 3.38 -10.02 -13.66
C THR A 190 2.51 -8.87 -14.17
N TYR A 191 3.05 -7.93 -14.93
CA TYR A 191 2.26 -6.93 -15.66
C TYR A 191 1.66 -7.52 -16.94
N PHE A 192 0.69 -6.85 -17.51
CA PHE A 192 0.05 -7.31 -18.74
C PHE A 192 1.02 -7.35 -19.91
N ILE A 193 1.09 -8.52 -20.53
CA ILE A 193 1.80 -8.77 -21.80
C ILE A 193 0.82 -9.55 -22.69
N PRO A 194 0.68 -9.18 -23.98
CA PRO A 194 -0.08 -9.98 -24.95
C PRO A 194 0.75 -11.23 -25.29
N TRP A 195 0.61 -12.28 -24.49
CA TRP A 195 1.41 -13.46 -24.59
C TRP A 195 1.07 -14.29 -25.84
N LYS A 196 2.09 -14.71 -26.58
CA LYS A 196 2.07 -15.83 -27.50
C LYS A 196 2.98 -16.93 -26.93
N ILE A 197 2.41 -18.08 -26.60
CA ILE A 197 3.19 -19.21 -26.09
C ILE A 197 3.37 -20.20 -27.23
N GLN A 198 4.62 -20.42 -27.61
CA GLN A 198 4.97 -21.39 -28.64
C GLN A 198 5.66 -22.60 -28.01
N ILE A 199 5.13 -23.77 -28.28
CA ILE A 199 5.63 -25.03 -27.75
C ILE A 199 6.00 -25.93 -28.95
N THR A 200 7.29 -26.26 -29.06
CA THR A 200 7.82 -27.11 -30.13
C THR A 200 8.21 -28.48 -29.56
N ASP A 201 7.61 -29.54 -30.01
CA ASP A 201 8.08 -30.89 -29.73
C ASP A 201 9.40 -31.14 -30.51
N LEU A 202 10.50 -31.32 -29.77
CA LEU A 202 11.82 -31.44 -30.38
C LEU A 202 12.03 -32.79 -31.08
N SER A 203 11.19 -33.80 -30.88
CA SER A 203 11.27 -35.10 -31.55
C SER A 203 10.54 -35.12 -32.89
N THR A 204 9.39 -34.46 -32.97
CA THR A 204 8.52 -34.44 -34.17
C THR A 204 8.61 -33.11 -34.95
N GLN A 205 9.17 -32.07 -34.35
CA GLN A 205 9.16 -30.67 -34.83
C GLN A 205 7.74 -30.07 -34.97
N GLU A 206 6.75 -30.71 -34.35
CA GLU A 206 5.39 -30.15 -34.27
C GLU A 206 5.36 -28.89 -33.38
N ILE A 207 4.70 -27.87 -33.87
CA ILE A 207 4.56 -26.58 -33.17
C ILE A 207 3.11 -26.37 -32.74
N THR A 208 2.90 -26.13 -31.43
CA THR A 208 1.63 -25.69 -30.88
C THR A 208 1.76 -24.22 -30.43
N VAL A 209 0.83 -23.42 -30.88
CA VAL A 209 0.80 -21.98 -30.51
C VAL A 209 -0.47 -21.66 -29.73
N TYR A 210 -0.33 -20.86 -28.68
CA TYR A 210 -1.43 -20.32 -27.90
C TYR A 210 -1.30 -18.81 -27.81
N ASP A 211 -2.36 -18.10 -28.24
CA ASP A 211 -2.46 -16.65 -28.11
C ASP A 211 -3.32 -16.28 -26.90
N TYR A 212 -2.75 -15.48 -25.98
CA TYR A 212 -3.43 -15.01 -24.78
C TYR A 212 -4.49 -13.99 -25.14
N ASN A 213 -5.75 -14.31 -24.86
CA ASN A 213 -6.88 -13.48 -25.12
C ASN A 213 -7.76 -13.37 -23.87
N LEU A 214 -8.19 -12.15 -23.53
CA LEU A 214 -9.03 -11.85 -22.37
C LEU A 214 -10.49 -11.55 -22.73
N LYS A 215 -10.83 -11.55 -24.03
CA LYS A 215 -12.22 -11.28 -24.46
C LYS A 215 -13.18 -12.26 -23.82
N ASP A 216 -14.23 -11.71 -23.19
CA ASP A 216 -15.28 -12.44 -22.48
C ASP A 216 -14.80 -13.29 -21.27
N GLU A 217 -13.54 -13.08 -20.85
CA GLU A 217 -12.91 -13.77 -19.72
C GLU A 217 -12.98 -12.93 -18.43
N LYS A 218 -12.83 -13.61 -17.28
CA LYS A 218 -12.72 -12.95 -15.96
C LYS A 218 -11.29 -12.57 -15.63
N VAL A 219 -11.11 -11.33 -15.18
CA VAL A 219 -9.82 -10.81 -14.73
C VAL A 219 -9.97 -10.20 -13.35
N TYR A 220 -9.03 -10.46 -12.46
CA TYR A 220 -8.94 -9.80 -11.16
C TYR A 220 -7.85 -8.73 -11.16
N ILE A 221 -8.26 -7.50 -10.81
CA ILE A 221 -7.35 -6.35 -10.67
C ILE A 221 -7.53 -5.80 -9.26
N HIS A 222 -6.44 -5.73 -8.48
CA HIS A 222 -6.51 -5.11 -7.17
C HIS A 222 -5.44 -4.02 -6.99
N LEU A 223 -5.85 -2.96 -6.29
CA LEU A 223 -4.98 -1.84 -5.94
C LEU A 223 -4.46 -2.06 -4.53
N ASP A 224 -3.14 -2.23 -4.40
CA ASP A 224 -2.45 -2.53 -3.14
C ASP A 224 -1.88 -1.25 -2.50
N SER A 225 -2.72 -0.22 -2.40
CA SER A 225 -2.40 1.02 -1.71
C SER A 225 -3.62 1.57 -0.97
N LYS A 226 -3.41 2.02 0.27
CA LYS A 226 -4.38 2.77 1.07
C LYS A 226 -4.29 4.28 0.83
N SER A 227 -3.29 4.73 0.08
CA SER A 227 -3.10 6.15 -0.23
C SER A 227 -4.24 6.68 -1.09
N VAL A 228 -4.79 7.83 -0.68
CA VAL A 228 -5.82 8.54 -1.44
C VAL A 228 -5.32 8.90 -2.83
N GLY A 229 -4.11 9.44 -2.92
CA GLY A 229 -3.51 9.88 -4.19
C GLY A 229 -3.32 8.73 -5.17
N ASP A 230 -2.73 7.63 -4.72
CA ASP A 230 -2.50 6.44 -5.55
C ASP A 230 -3.82 5.88 -6.06
N THR A 231 -4.79 5.69 -5.17
CA THR A 231 -6.10 5.13 -5.53
C THR A 231 -6.81 6.00 -6.58
N ILE A 232 -6.84 7.33 -6.39
CA ILE A 232 -7.45 8.27 -7.34
C ILE A 232 -6.71 8.29 -8.68
N ALA A 233 -5.38 8.22 -8.66
CA ALA A 233 -4.55 8.25 -9.86
C ALA A 233 -4.68 6.98 -10.70
N TRP A 234 -4.77 5.81 -10.06
CA TRP A 234 -4.71 4.51 -10.71
C TRP A 234 -6.05 3.98 -11.19
N PHE A 235 -7.13 4.26 -10.45
CA PHE A 235 -8.42 3.61 -10.67
C PHE A 235 -8.99 3.74 -12.09
N PRO A 236 -8.89 4.87 -12.82
CA PRO A 236 -9.45 5.00 -14.17
C PRO A 236 -8.96 3.95 -15.15
N TYR A 237 -7.72 3.47 -14.99
CA TYR A 237 -7.12 2.51 -15.92
C TYR A 237 -7.69 1.10 -15.78
N VAL A 238 -8.33 0.77 -14.66
CA VAL A 238 -9.08 -0.48 -14.48
C VAL A 238 -10.24 -0.56 -15.47
N GLU A 239 -11.01 0.54 -15.64
CA GLU A 239 -12.10 0.60 -16.61
C GLU A 239 -11.57 0.67 -18.05
N GLU A 240 -10.45 1.37 -18.30
CA GLU A 240 -9.83 1.38 -19.63
C GLU A 240 -9.32 -0.01 -20.04
N PHE A 241 -8.80 -0.79 -19.08
CA PHE A 241 -8.43 -2.18 -19.29
C PHE A 241 -9.64 -3.04 -19.66
N ARG A 242 -10.74 -2.94 -18.89
CA ARG A 242 -11.98 -3.64 -19.19
C ARG A 242 -12.49 -3.35 -20.61
N LYS A 243 -12.50 -2.08 -21.00
CA LYS A 243 -12.92 -1.65 -22.35
C LYS A 243 -12.00 -2.19 -23.43
N LYS A 244 -10.68 -2.07 -23.25
CA LYS A 244 -9.68 -2.52 -24.23
C LYS A 244 -9.81 -4.01 -24.53
N HIS A 245 -10.02 -4.82 -23.50
CA HIS A 245 -10.03 -6.27 -23.61
C HIS A 245 -11.42 -6.89 -23.74
N ASN A 246 -12.49 -6.07 -23.59
CA ASN A 246 -13.88 -6.56 -23.52
C ASN A 246 -14.03 -7.76 -22.57
N CYS A 247 -13.51 -7.63 -21.36
CA CYS A 247 -13.47 -8.67 -20.32
C CYS A 247 -14.36 -8.31 -19.12
N GLU A 248 -14.70 -9.30 -18.30
CA GLU A 248 -15.31 -9.08 -16.99
C GLU A 248 -14.19 -8.75 -16.00
N VAL A 249 -14.24 -7.57 -15.38
CA VAL A 249 -13.24 -7.20 -14.37
C VAL A 249 -13.85 -7.28 -12.98
N ILE A 250 -13.25 -8.11 -12.13
CA ILE A 250 -13.44 -8.09 -10.68
C ILE A 250 -12.33 -7.19 -10.14
N CYS A 251 -12.69 -6.17 -9.37
CA CYS A 251 -11.70 -5.25 -8.83
C CYS A 251 -11.81 -5.11 -7.31
N SER A 252 -10.69 -4.77 -6.67
CA SER A 252 -10.61 -4.54 -5.24
C SER A 252 -9.71 -3.35 -4.95
N THR A 253 -10.19 -2.47 -4.09
CA THR A 253 -9.42 -1.37 -3.51
C THR A 253 -9.76 -1.27 -2.02
N PHE A 254 -8.96 -0.54 -1.25
CA PHE A 254 -9.32 -0.21 0.13
C PHE A 254 -10.45 0.83 0.22
N HIS A 255 -10.93 1.34 -0.93
CA HIS A 255 -11.89 2.44 -1.05
C HIS A 255 -12.91 2.18 -2.16
N ASN A 256 -13.48 0.97 -2.23
CA ASN A 256 -14.44 0.57 -3.26
C ASN A 256 -15.64 1.52 -3.35
N ASP A 257 -16.17 1.95 -2.22
CA ASP A 257 -17.29 2.87 -2.05
C ASP A 257 -17.13 4.20 -2.78
N TRP A 258 -15.89 4.64 -3.02
CA TRP A 258 -15.63 5.86 -3.79
C TRP A 258 -15.99 5.72 -5.27
N PHE A 259 -16.04 4.49 -5.79
CA PHE A 259 -16.12 4.19 -7.23
C PHE A 259 -17.34 3.40 -7.65
N GLU A 260 -17.90 2.54 -6.80
CA GLU A 260 -18.94 1.57 -7.17
C GLU A 260 -20.09 2.18 -7.96
N SER A 261 -20.65 3.31 -7.51
CA SER A 261 -21.76 3.96 -8.21
C SER A 261 -21.39 4.61 -9.54
N LYS A 262 -20.10 4.86 -9.79
CA LYS A 262 -19.60 5.54 -10.99
C LYS A 262 -19.04 4.59 -12.04
N TYR A 263 -18.79 3.35 -11.66
CA TYR A 263 -18.26 2.30 -12.53
C TYR A 263 -19.11 1.02 -12.42
N PRO A 264 -20.40 1.08 -12.78
CA PRO A 264 -21.35 -0.05 -12.59
C PRO A 264 -21.02 -1.27 -13.46
N GLN A 265 -20.07 -1.19 -14.38
CA GLN A 265 -19.60 -2.29 -15.22
C GLN A 265 -18.47 -3.09 -14.58
N LEU A 266 -17.94 -2.64 -13.43
CA LEU A 266 -16.91 -3.34 -12.66
C LEU A 266 -17.56 -4.10 -11.50
N ASN A 267 -17.05 -5.28 -11.19
CA ASN A 267 -17.49 -6.08 -10.05
C ASN A 267 -16.57 -5.84 -8.86
N PHE A 268 -17.03 -5.12 -7.85
CA PHE A 268 -16.22 -4.79 -6.69
C PHE A 268 -16.26 -5.90 -5.63
N VAL A 269 -15.11 -6.21 -5.06
CA VAL A 269 -14.98 -7.15 -3.94
C VAL A 269 -14.09 -6.55 -2.85
N PRO A 270 -14.32 -6.90 -1.57
CA PRO A 270 -13.46 -6.44 -0.47
C PRO A 270 -11.99 -6.86 -0.66
N PRO A 271 -11.01 -6.08 -0.15
CA PRO A 271 -9.62 -6.49 -0.10
C PRO A 271 -9.45 -7.85 0.58
N GLY A 272 -8.58 -8.70 0.01
CA GLY A 272 -8.33 -10.05 0.53
C GLY A 272 -9.36 -11.10 0.11
N THR A 273 -10.37 -10.76 -0.71
CA THR A 273 -11.30 -11.74 -1.28
C THR A 273 -10.56 -12.75 -2.15
N ASN A 274 -10.79 -14.04 -1.91
CA ASN A 274 -10.27 -15.10 -2.79
C ASN A 274 -11.13 -15.20 -4.04
N VAL A 275 -10.59 -14.75 -5.17
CA VAL A 275 -11.26 -14.78 -6.48
C VAL A 275 -10.76 -15.99 -7.27
N THR A 276 -11.70 -16.80 -7.78
CA THR A 276 -11.41 -18.02 -8.52
C THR A 276 -11.94 -17.95 -9.96
N ASN A 277 -11.53 -18.88 -10.80
CA ASN A 277 -11.93 -18.97 -12.21
C ASN A 277 -11.63 -17.68 -12.99
N ILE A 278 -10.42 -17.13 -12.79
CA ILE A 278 -9.93 -15.95 -13.49
C ILE A 278 -8.85 -16.34 -14.49
N LYS A 279 -8.81 -15.62 -15.62
CA LYS A 279 -7.83 -15.80 -16.69
C LYS A 279 -6.57 -14.96 -16.50
N GLY A 280 -6.69 -13.82 -15.80
CA GLY A 280 -5.60 -12.92 -15.50
C GLY A 280 -5.74 -12.32 -14.11
N HIS A 281 -4.60 -11.98 -13.49
CA HIS A 281 -4.56 -11.33 -12.19
C HIS A 281 -3.46 -10.27 -12.22
N PHE A 282 -3.84 -9.02 -11.92
CA PHE A 282 -2.92 -7.88 -11.92
C PHE A 282 -2.99 -7.15 -10.57
N ASN A 283 -1.83 -7.01 -9.95
CA ASN A 283 -1.68 -6.26 -8.73
C ASN A 283 -1.07 -4.88 -9.05
N ILE A 284 -1.77 -3.82 -8.67
CA ILE A 284 -1.33 -2.44 -8.85
C ILE A 284 -0.77 -1.93 -7.54
N GLY A 285 0.52 -1.65 -7.51
CA GLY A 285 1.21 -1.25 -6.28
C GLY A 285 2.64 -0.81 -6.54
N TRP A 286 3.37 -0.59 -5.46
CA TRP A 286 4.78 -0.20 -5.46
C TRP A 286 5.64 -1.42 -5.16
N PHE A 287 6.31 -1.99 -6.16
CA PHE A 287 7.10 -3.20 -6.01
C PHE A 287 8.59 -2.92 -6.16
N TYR A 288 9.32 -3.27 -5.11
CA TYR A 288 10.77 -3.13 -5.04
C TYR A 288 11.44 -4.51 -4.94
N THR A 289 12.70 -4.59 -5.35
CA THR A 289 13.58 -5.74 -5.06
C THR A 289 14.04 -5.69 -3.59
N LYS A 290 14.74 -6.72 -3.16
CA LYS A 290 15.36 -6.74 -1.81
C LYS A 290 16.42 -5.63 -1.63
N GLU A 291 16.98 -5.16 -2.73
CA GLU A 291 17.98 -4.09 -2.78
C GLU A 291 17.33 -2.70 -2.98
N ASP A 292 16.01 -2.58 -2.73
CA ASP A 292 15.22 -1.35 -2.87
C ASP A 292 15.23 -0.72 -4.29
N GLN A 293 15.51 -1.54 -5.32
CA GLN A 293 15.36 -1.11 -6.71
C GLN A 293 13.93 -1.39 -7.20
N VAL A 294 13.47 -0.65 -8.20
CA VAL A 294 12.18 -0.96 -8.85
C VAL A 294 12.21 -2.38 -9.40
N ASN A 295 11.20 -3.17 -9.05
CA ASN A 295 11.12 -4.55 -9.50
C ASN A 295 10.54 -4.63 -10.92
N LEU A 296 11.41 -4.79 -11.92
CA LEU A 296 11.04 -4.86 -13.34
C LEU A 296 10.32 -6.17 -13.74
N ASN A 297 10.08 -7.09 -12.81
CA ASN A 297 9.13 -8.19 -13.04
C ASN A 297 7.68 -7.77 -12.75
N HIS A 298 7.47 -6.73 -11.95
CA HIS A 298 6.15 -6.19 -11.64
C HIS A 298 5.85 -4.88 -12.39
N HIS A 299 6.87 -4.15 -12.81
CA HIS A 299 6.76 -2.92 -13.56
C HIS A 299 7.50 -3.02 -14.88
N PRO A 300 6.88 -2.68 -16.02
CA PRO A 300 7.60 -2.67 -17.30
C PRO A 300 8.64 -1.54 -17.40
N GLN A 301 8.51 -0.50 -16.58
CA GLN A 301 9.38 0.68 -16.56
C GLN A 301 9.68 1.13 -15.12
N ASN A 302 10.68 2.00 -14.97
CA ASN A 302 10.99 2.61 -13.68
C ASN A 302 9.94 3.70 -13.34
N PHE A 303 8.98 3.36 -12.48
CA PHE A 303 7.90 4.25 -12.07
C PHE A 303 8.38 5.50 -11.30
N GLN A 304 9.59 5.50 -10.76
CA GLN A 304 10.15 6.65 -10.05
C GLN A 304 10.41 7.87 -10.96
N GLN A 305 10.37 7.66 -12.28
CA GLN A 305 10.63 8.66 -13.31
C GLN A 305 9.41 8.92 -14.20
N LEU A 306 8.23 8.47 -13.79
CA LEU A 306 7.00 8.50 -14.59
C LEU A 306 5.86 9.15 -13.79
N PRO A 307 4.84 9.70 -14.45
CA PRO A 307 3.62 10.13 -13.76
C PRO A 307 3.04 9.05 -12.86
N LEU A 308 2.59 9.43 -11.66
CA LEU A 308 1.98 8.49 -10.71
C LEU A 308 0.90 7.61 -11.36
N ALA A 309 0.04 8.22 -12.16
CA ALA A 309 -1.04 7.53 -12.85
C ALA A 309 -0.55 6.54 -13.92
N GLN A 310 0.62 6.77 -14.51
CA GLN A 310 1.19 5.90 -15.53
C GLN A 310 1.60 4.53 -14.98
N THR A 311 1.95 4.44 -13.70
CA THR A 311 2.26 3.17 -13.02
C THR A 311 1.17 2.11 -13.26
N CYS A 312 -0.10 2.48 -13.07
CA CYS A 312 -1.21 1.58 -13.31
C CYS A 312 -1.42 1.30 -14.80
N ALA A 313 -1.34 2.33 -15.64
CA ALA A 313 -1.46 2.17 -17.09
C ALA A 313 -0.44 1.16 -17.62
N ASP A 314 0.81 1.27 -17.20
CA ASP A 314 1.92 0.41 -17.63
C ASP A 314 1.72 -1.03 -17.16
N ILE A 315 1.36 -1.24 -15.88
CA ILE A 315 1.08 -2.59 -15.34
C ILE A 315 -0.07 -3.26 -16.10
N LEU A 316 -1.07 -2.49 -16.50
CA LEU A 316 -2.23 -2.99 -17.26
C LEU A 316 -2.02 -2.99 -18.79
N GLY A 317 -0.85 -2.59 -19.28
CA GLY A 317 -0.58 -2.51 -20.72
C GLY A 317 -1.51 -1.52 -21.47
N ILE A 318 -1.96 -0.47 -20.77
CA ILE A 318 -2.80 0.60 -21.33
C ILE A 318 -1.90 1.75 -21.77
N LYS A 319 -2.11 2.27 -22.98
CA LYS A 319 -1.39 3.47 -23.41
C LYS A 319 -1.73 4.62 -22.46
N TYR A 320 -0.72 5.15 -21.79
CA TYR A 320 -0.90 6.25 -20.85
C TYR A 320 -1.46 7.51 -21.51
N LYS A 321 -2.44 8.07 -20.91
CA LYS A 321 -2.95 9.45 -21.02
C LYS A 321 -3.51 9.83 -19.66
N GLU A 322 -3.44 11.07 -19.26
CA GLU A 322 -4.01 11.53 -17.98
C GLU A 322 -5.55 11.40 -18.01
N ILE A 323 -6.09 10.59 -17.08
CA ILE A 323 -7.53 10.32 -16.95
C ILE A 323 -7.96 10.59 -15.51
N LYS A 324 -9.01 11.39 -15.35
CA LYS A 324 -9.59 11.70 -14.04
C LYS A 324 -10.52 10.59 -13.56
N SER A 325 -10.37 10.19 -12.30
CA SER A 325 -11.32 9.30 -11.62
C SER A 325 -12.70 9.95 -11.49
N LYS A 326 -13.75 9.14 -11.69
CA LYS A 326 -15.11 9.53 -11.36
C LYS A 326 -15.40 9.10 -9.93
N LEU A 327 -15.74 10.03 -9.06
CA LEU A 327 -15.96 9.78 -7.63
C LEU A 327 -17.44 9.83 -7.28
N SER A 328 -17.84 8.96 -6.35
CA SER A 328 -19.19 8.97 -5.76
C SER A 328 -19.32 10.14 -4.79
N ILE A 329 -20.32 11.01 -5.00
CA ILE A 329 -20.62 12.14 -4.12
C ILE A 329 -22.07 11.98 -3.67
N ILE A 330 -22.25 11.74 -2.39
CA ILE A 330 -23.54 11.34 -1.80
C ILE A 330 -24.08 12.32 -0.77
N THR A 331 -23.31 13.36 -0.44
CA THR A 331 -23.68 14.34 0.59
C THR A 331 -23.64 15.75 0.03
N THR A 332 -24.26 16.69 0.75
CA THR A 332 -24.16 18.13 0.48
C THR A 332 -23.53 18.81 1.70
N PRO A 333 -22.55 19.72 1.53
CA PRO A 333 -21.98 20.43 2.66
C PRO A 333 -22.97 21.41 3.28
N ASP A 334 -22.79 21.69 4.56
CA ASP A 334 -23.61 22.60 5.36
C ASP A 334 -23.17 24.08 5.27
N ILE A 335 -22.26 24.39 4.35
CA ILE A 335 -21.71 25.75 4.14
C ILE A 335 -22.45 26.38 2.96
N LYS A 336 -23.05 27.54 3.17
CA LYS A 336 -23.86 28.25 2.16
C LYS A 336 -23.09 29.36 1.45
N GLU A 337 -22.08 29.92 2.09
CA GLU A 337 -21.24 31.00 1.56
C GLU A 337 -20.21 30.42 0.57
N ASP A 338 -19.67 31.30 -0.27
CA ASP A 338 -18.54 30.94 -1.13
C ASP A 338 -17.30 30.64 -0.27
N TYR A 339 -16.68 29.48 -0.48
CA TYR A 339 -15.54 29.03 0.30
C TYR A 339 -14.44 28.40 -0.54
N VAL A 340 -13.22 28.42 -0.01
CA VAL A 340 -12.04 27.76 -0.51
C VAL A 340 -11.59 26.72 0.52
N VAL A 341 -11.29 25.52 0.06
CA VAL A 341 -10.76 24.45 0.94
C VAL A 341 -9.24 24.59 1.01
N ILE A 342 -8.68 24.52 2.21
CA ILE A 342 -7.24 24.36 2.43
C ILE A 342 -6.92 22.97 2.98
N ALA A 343 -5.84 22.36 2.49
CA ALA A 343 -5.33 21.07 2.96
C ALA A 343 -3.85 21.19 3.35
N PRO A 344 -3.56 21.70 4.55
CA PRO A 344 -2.21 22.11 4.94
C PRO A 344 -1.35 20.98 5.50
N HIS A 345 -1.92 19.82 5.82
CA HIS A 345 -1.22 18.70 6.41
C HIS A 345 -0.76 17.67 5.37
N ALA A 346 0.32 16.98 5.69
CA ALA A 346 0.87 15.88 4.92
C ALA A 346 1.41 14.78 5.88
N THR A 347 1.65 13.59 5.34
CA THR A 347 2.15 12.45 6.12
C THR A 347 3.62 12.57 6.57
N LYS A 348 4.36 13.58 6.09
CA LYS A 348 5.77 13.83 6.41
C LYS A 348 6.11 15.31 6.37
N HIS A 349 7.01 15.75 7.25
CA HIS A 349 7.37 17.16 7.37
C HIS A 349 7.98 17.75 6.08
N CYS A 350 8.76 16.99 5.33
CA CYS A 350 9.29 17.42 4.04
C CYS A 350 8.22 17.77 3.00
N ALA A 351 7.01 17.22 3.14
CA ALA A 351 5.87 17.51 2.27
C ALA A 351 5.02 18.70 2.73
N TYR A 352 5.24 19.23 3.93
CA TYR A 352 4.58 20.46 4.41
C TYR A 352 5.08 21.68 3.64
N TRP A 353 4.25 22.69 3.56
CA TRP A 353 4.70 24.02 3.15
C TRP A 353 5.34 24.72 4.33
N ASN A 354 6.66 24.64 4.42
CA ASN A 354 7.46 25.03 5.57
C ASN A 354 7.78 26.57 5.61
N HIS A 355 7.11 27.40 4.79
CA HIS A 355 7.27 28.85 4.84
C HIS A 355 6.65 29.40 6.14
N PRO A 356 7.41 30.12 7.00
CA PRO A 356 6.89 30.66 8.26
C PRO A 356 5.68 31.57 8.03
N GLY A 357 4.54 31.26 8.68
CA GLY A 357 3.30 32.02 8.56
C GLY A 357 2.63 31.99 7.18
N GLY A 358 3.10 31.10 6.29
CA GLY A 358 2.60 30.98 4.92
C GLY A 358 1.11 30.73 4.86
N TRP A 359 0.61 29.73 5.57
CA TRP A 359 -0.81 29.38 5.62
C TRP A 359 -1.68 30.48 6.19
N GLN A 360 -1.29 31.10 7.32
CA GLN A 360 -2.06 32.18 7.90
C GLN A 360 -2.18 33.38 6.93
N THR A 361 -1.08 33.74 6.25
CA THR A 361 -1.10 34.80 5.22
C THR A 361 -2.12 34.52 4.11
N ILE A 362 -2.22 33.28 3.65
CA ILE A 362 -3.18 32.88 2.61
C ILE A 362 -4.62 32.92 3.13
N ILE A 363 -4.85 32.47 4.37
CA ILE A 363 -6.15 32.48 5.01
C ILE A 363 -6.63 33.95 5.14
N ASP A 364 -5.80 34.85 5.65
CA ASP A 364 -6.12 36.27 5.81
C ASP A 364 -6.42 36.91 4.45
N TYR A 365 -5.64 36.56 3.42
CA TYR A 365 -5.87 37.04 2.06
C TYR A 365 -7.24 36.59 1.51
N LEU A 366 -7.58 35.30 1.62
CA LEU A 366 -8.86 34.76 1.15
C LEU A 366 -10.04 35.37 1.90
N ASN A 367 -9.94 35.51 3.22
CA ASN A 367 -10.96 36.19 4.05
C ASN A 367 -11.15 37.65 3.63
N SER A 368 -10.06 38.36 3.27
CA SER A 368 -10.14 39.76 2.77
C SER A 368 -10.83 39.83 1.40
N LYS A 369 -10.94 38.72 0.67
CA LYS A 369 -11.67 38.60 -0.61
C LYS A 369 -13.09 38.05 -0.42
N ASN A 370 -13.58 37.99 0.81
CA ASN A 370 -14.91 37.49 1.18
C ASN A 370 -15.13 36.00 0.96
N TYR A 371 -14.06 35.18 0.76
CA TYR A 371 -14.16 33.73 0.81
C TYR A 371 -14.13 33.27 2.27
N LYS A 372 -14.99 32.32 2.62
CA LYS A 372 -14.77 31.51 3.82
C LYS A 372 -13.63 30.52 3.54
N VAL A 373 -12.78 30.30 4.51
CA VAL A 373 -11.70 29.32 4.38
C VAL A 373 -12.06 28.10 5.21
N VAL A 374 -12.05 26.93 4.58
CA VAL A 374 -12.39 25.67 5.23
C VAL A 374 -11.16 24.77 5.27
N MET A 375 -10.73 24.40 6.45
CA MET A 375 -9.60 23.48 6.62
C MET A 375 -10.08 22.03 6.62
N SER A 376 -9.51 21.21 5.75
CA SER A 376 -9.78 19.76 5.68
C SER A 376 -8.49 18.97 5.89
N SER A 377 -8.53 18.04 6.85
CA SER A 377 -7.43 17.14 7.21
C SER A 377 -7.95 15.97 8.04
N ILE A 378 -7.22 14.86 8.05
CA ILE A 378 -7.41 13.80 9.05
C ILE A 378 -6.83 14.22 10.42
N GLU A 379 -5.80 15.04 10.44
CA GLU A 379 -5.18 15.55 11.66
C GLU A 379 -6.08 16.64 12.26
N PRO A 380 -6.38 16.60 13.57
CA PRO A 380 -7.24 17.58 14.20
C PRO A 380 -6.59 18.97 14.27
N LEU A 381 -7.41 20.01 14.12
CA LEU A 381 -6.99 21.36 14.44
C LEU A 381 -6.79 21.50 15.97
N GLY A 382 -5.76 22.21 16.39
CA GLY A 382 -5.38 22.36 17.80
C GLY A 382 -4.45 21.27 18.33
N ASP A 383 -4.02 20.33 17.48
CA ASP A 383 -2.93 19.44 17.82
C ASP A 383 -1.61 20.22 17.83
N ASN A 384 -1.05 20.44 19.01
CA ASN A 384 0.14 21.25 19.21
C ASN A 384 1.33 20.79 18.34
N TRP A 385 1.43 19.52 18.04
CA TRP A 385 2.52 18.97 17.26
C TRP A 385 2.37 19.28 15.77
N HIS A 386 1.19 19.02 15.17
CA HIS A 386 0.91 19.35 13.78
C HIS A 386 0.84 20.86 13.55
N ASP A 387 0.18 21.59 14.45
CA ASP A 387 0.08 23.06 14.39
C ASP A 387 1.44 23.74 14.43
N SER A 388 2.40 23.19 15.19
CA SER A 388 3.77 23.74 15.23
C SER A 388 4.46 23.72 13.86
N LYS A 389 4.10 22.74 13.00
CA LYS A 389 4.63 22.63 11.62
C LYS A 389 3.99 23.63 10.66
N LEU A 390 2.82 24.18 11.03
CA LEU A 390 2.14 25.24 10.29
C LEU A 390 2.55 26.66 10.76
N GLY A 391 3.37 26.73 11.80
CA GLY A 391 3.76 27.98 12.44
C GLY A 391 2.82 28.43 13.56
N GLY A 392 1.98 27.54 14.05
CA GLY A 392 0.98 27.73 15.10
C GLY A 392 -0.43 27.36 14.65
N THR A 393 -1.38 27.41 15.58
CA THR A 393 -2.79 27.12 15.28
C THR A 393 -3.37 28.16 14.34
N LEU A 394 -3.92 27.72 13.22
CA LEU A 394 -4.52 28.60 12.20
C LEU A 394 -5.85 29.18 12.69
N THR A 395 -6.10 30.43 12.35
CA THR A 395 -7.31 31.18 12.74
C THR A 395 -8.07 31.70 11.51
N GLY A 396 -9.33 32.08 11.68
CA GLY A 396 -10.16 32.60 10.58
C GLY A 396 -10.60 31.51 9.59
N ILE A 397 -10.73 30.27 10.06
CA ILE A 397 -11.12 29.10 9.28
C ILE A 397 -12.37 28.43 9.85
N ILE A 398 -13.05 27.67 9.01
CA ILE A 398 -14.08 26.69 9.38
C ILE A 398 -13.38 25.33 9.48
N ASP A 399 -13.43 24.71 10.66
CA ASP A 399 -12.80 23.43 10.90
C ASP A 399 -13.64 22.26 10.34
N ARG A 400 -13.06 21.46 9.47
CA ARG A 400 -13.55 20.18 8.93
C ARG A 400 -12.43 19.12 8.97
N THR A 401 -11.74 19.07 10.10
CA THR A 401 -10.63 18.15 10.36
C THR A 401 -11.08 16.94 11.18
N ALA A 402 -10.17 16.02 11.44
CA ALA A 402 -10.36 14.82 12.26
C ALA A 402 -11.51 13.88 11.77
N ASN A 403 -12.62 13.88 12.45
CA ASN A 403 -13.74 12.97 12.22
C ASN A 403 -14.61 13.29 10.97
N TYR A 404 -14.08 14.02 10.02
CA TYR A 404 -14.80 14.35 8.79
C TYR A 404 -14.54 13.26 7.73
N SER A 405 -15.58 12.48 7.39
CA SER A 405 -15.42 11.32 6.49
C SER A 405 -14.97 11.75 5.07
N MET A 406 -14.38 10.81 4.31
CA MET A 406 -13.93 11.09 2.95
C MET A 406 -15.07 11.44 2.00
N GLU A 407 -16.26 10.85 2.16
CA GLU A 407 -17.44 11.18 1.35
C GLU A 407 -17.88 12.64 1.60
N LYS A 408 -17.85 13.08 2.85
CA LYS A 408 -18.11 14.48 3.21
C LYS A 408 -17.00 15.39 2.68
N THR A 409 -15.75 14.95 2.72
CA THR A 409 -14.61 15.68 2.15
C THR A 409 -14.75 15.83 0.63
N PHE A 410 -15.18 14.79 -0.10
CA PHE A 410 -15.46 14.89 -1.54
C PHE A 410 -16.54 15.92 -1.83
N SER A 411 -17.63 15.87 -1.08
CA SER A 411 -18.72 16.85 -1.20
C SER A 411 -18.28 18.26 -0.88
N LEU A 412 -17.48 18.42 0.19
CA LEU A 412 -16.89 19.71 0.58
C LEU A 412 -16.04 20.29 -0.55
N ILE A 413 -15.16 19.49 -1.15
CA ILE A 413 -14.30 19.92 -2.26
C ILE A 413 -15.13 20.22 -3.51
N GLN A 414 -16.08 19.35 -3.86
CA GLN A 414 -16.94 19.51 -5.05
C GLN A 414 -17.72 20.82 -5.06
N ASN A 415 -18.13 21.31 -3.91
CA ASN A 415 -18.95 22.54 -3.76
C ASN A 415 -18.12 23.78 -3.43
N SER A 416 -16.79 23.66 -3.37
CA SER A 416 -15.88 24.78 -3.12
C SER A 416 -15.59 25.58 -4.39
N LYS A 417 -15.10 26.81 -4.24
CA LYS A 417 -14.54 27.60 -5.36
C LYS A 417 -13.17 27.10 -5.78
N GLY A 418 -12.47 26.39 -4.90
CA GLY A 418 -11.18 25.81 -5.18
C GLY A 418 -10.55 25.14 -3.96
N LEU A 419 -9.46 24.42 -4.20
CA LEU A 419 -8.64 23.81 -3.16
C LEU A 419 -7.20 24.32 -3.27
N ILE A 420 -6.63 24.70 -2.14
CA ILE A 420 -5.20 24.98 -1.99
C ILE A 420 -4.61 23.94 -1.05
N GLY A 421 -3.69 23.13 -1.54
CA GLY A 421 -3.13 22.05 -0.78
C GLY A 421 -1.69 21.73 -1.13
N LEU A 422 -1.20 20.65 -0.53
CA LEU A 422 0.14 20.13 -0.73
C LEU A 422 0.14 19.06 -1.83
N SER A 423 1.31 18.56 -2.22
CA SER A 423 1.44 17.35 -3.05
C SER A 423 0.94 16.13 -2.24
N SER A 424 -0.37 16.00 -2.11
CA SER A 424 -1.06 15.02 -1.28
C SER A 424 -2.40 14.58 -1.88
N GLY A 425 -3.02 13.58 -1.27
CA GLY A 425 -4.24 12.95 -1.78
C GLY A 425 -5.41 13.91 -2.05
N LEU A 426 -5.62 14.96 -1.24
CA LEU A 426 -6.74 15.88 -1.44
C LEU A 426 -6.60 16.74 -2.70
N CYS A 427 -5.38 17.07 -3.14
CA CYS A 427 -5.17 17.71 -4.43
C CYS A 427 -5.55 16.78 -5.60
N TRP A 428 -5.29 15.46 -5.48
CA TRP A 428 -5.74 14.47 -6.45
C TRP A 428 -7.26 14.35 -6.49
N VAL A 429 -7.92 14.39 -5.34
CA VAL A 429 -9.40 14.41 -5.24
C VAL A 429 -9.96 15.65 -5.93
N SER A 430 -9.45 16.84 -5.61
CA SER A 430 -9.89 18.11 -6.19
C SER A 430 -9.70 18.15 -7.71
N TRP A 431 -8.56 17.67 -8.18
CA TRP A 431 -8.27 17.52 -9.60
C TRP A 431 -9.24 16.56 -10.29
N ALA A 432 -9.53 15.39 -9.68
CA ALA A 432 -10.48 14.42 -10.23
C ALA A 432 -11.91 14.99 -10.32
N LEU A 433 -12.30 15.82 -9.35
CA LEU A 433 -13.60 16.50 -9.29
C LEU A 433 -13.72 17.73 -10.22
N ASN A 434 -12.66 18.06 -10.97
CA ASN A 434 -12.58 19.27 -11.83
C ASN A 434 -12.73 20.60 -11.07
N ILE A 435 -12.29 20.64 -9.82
CA ILE A 435 -12.29 21.86 -9.00
C ILE A 435 -10.96 22.60 -9.20
N PRO A 436 -10.96 23.94 -9.31
CA PRO A 436 -9.73 24.72 -9.37
C PRO A 436 -8.78 24.34 -8.23
N THR A 437 -7.59 23.87 -8.55
CA THR A 437 -6.65 23.30 -7.57
C THR A 437 -5.31 23.99 -7.67
N ILE A 438 -4.84 24.54 -6.55
CA ILE A 438 -3.49 25.05 -6.37
C ILE A 438 -2.70 24.06 -5.51
N MET A 439 -1.70 23.44 -6.09
CA MET A 439 -0.82 22.50 -5.40
C MET A 439 0.51 23.16 -5.09
N ILE A 440 0.85 23.23 -3.79
CA ILE A 440 2.15 23.68 -3.29
C ILE A 440 3.05 22.46 -3.20
N SER A 441 4.08 22.40 -4.04
CA SER A 441 4.93 21.22 -4.18
C SER A 441 6.40 21.60 -4.30
N GLY A 442 7.23 21.09 -3.37
CA GLY A 442 8.67 21.30 -3.37
C GLY A 442 9.47 20.01 -3.24
N HIS A 443 8.99 19.02 -2.51
CA HIS A 443 9.71 17.77 -2.29
C HIS A 443 9.46 16.73 -3.40
N SER A 444 8.33 16.79 -4.10
CA SER A 444 7.98 15.91 -5.21
C SER A 444 8.50 16.46 -6.54
N ASP A 445 8.90 15.56 -7.44
CA ASP A 445 9.18 15.94 -8.83
C ASP A 445 7.84 16.26 -9.54
N PRO A 446 7.76 17.35 -10.32
CA PRO A 446 6.58 17.71 -11.08
C PRO A 446 6.02 16.62 -12.00
N ILE A 447 6.84 15.71 -12.50
CA ILE A 447 6.40 14.62 -13.37
C ILE A 447 5.45 13.64 -12.66
N LEU A 448 5.61 13.49 -11.35
CA LEU A 448 4.83 12.54 -10.55
C LEU A 448 3.37 12.98 -10.32
N GLU A 449 3.08 14.25 -10.52
CA GLU A 449 1.83 14.91 -10.12
C GLU A 449 0.91 15.17 -11.33
N PRO A 450 -0.41 15.46 -11.14
CA PRO A 450 -1.29 15.80 -12.25
C PRO A 450 -0.77 17.01 -13.05
N GLN A 451 -0.74 16.91 -14.35
CA GLN A 451 -0.18 17.96 -15.21
C GLN A 451 -1.18 19.10 -15.49
N SER A 452 -2.47 18.82 -15.33
CA SER A 452 -3.56 19.76 -15.65
C SER A 452 -4.09 20.57 -14.44
N LEU A 453 -3.24 20.81 -13.42
CA LEU A 453 -3.57 21.69 -12.30
C LEU A 453 -2.57 22.84 -12.15
N GLU A 454 -2.93 23.87 -11.38
CA GLU A 454 -2.00 24.97 -11.06
C GLU A 454 -1.02 24.52 -9.98
N ARG A 455 0.24 24.39 -10.35
CA ARG A 455 1.32 23.97 -9.45
C ARG A 455 2.24 25.13 -9.13
N ILE A 456 2.57 25.26 -7.84
CA ILE A 456 3.59 26.18 -7.35
C ILE A 456 4.78 25.35 -6.91
N THR A 457 5.87 25.48 -7.63
CA THR A 457 7.10 24.72 -7.40
C THR A 457 8.17 25.60 -6.74
N THR A 458 9.17 24.95 -6.20
CA THR A 458 10.40 25.56 -5.70
C THR A 458 11.01 26.48 -6.76
N PRO A 459 11.39 27.72 -6.45
CA PRO A 459 12.09 28.61 -7.37
C PRO A 459 13.44 28.03 -7.82
N THR A 460 13.90 28.44 -9.00
CA THR A 460 15.22 28.04 -9.52
C THR A 460 16.34 28.39 -8.55
N GLY A 461 17.29 27.48 -8.37
CA GLY A 461 18.45 27.64 -7.48
C GLY A 461 18.30 27.04 -6.10
N TYR A 462 17.10 26.56 -5.75
CA TYR A 462 16.87 25.80 -4.51
C TYR A 462 16.78 24.31 -4.77
N CYS A 463 17.08 23.49 -3.74
CA CYS A 463 16.91 22.04 -3.79
C CYS A 463 15.43 21.66 -3.97
N THR A 464 15.14 20.61 -4.74
CA THR A 464 13.77 20.13 -4.99
C THR A 464 13.76 18.67 -5.47
N GLY A 465 12.61 18.00 -5.41
CA GLY A 465 12.39 16.71 -6.07
C GLY A 465 13.06 15.52 -5.38
N CYS A 466 13.13 15.49 -4.03
CA CYS A 466 13.72 14.36 -3.30
C CYS A 466 12.86 13.10 -3.29
N HIS A 467 11.55 13.23 -3.50
CA HIS A 467 10.63 12.08 -3.52
C HIS A 467 11.00 11.12 -4.67
N PHE A 468 11.19 9.84 -4.37
CA PHE A 468 11.71 8.78 -5.22
C PHE A 468 13.19 8.91 -5.64
N LYS A 469 13.77 10.11 -5.60
CA LYS A 469 15.19 10.28 -5.88
C LYS A 469 16.06 9.68 -4.78
N HIS A 470 15.58 9.75 -3.55
CA HIS A 470 16.23 9.17 -2.38
C HIS A 470 15.26 8.23 -1.66
N LYS A 471 15.81 7.15 -1.07
CA LYS A 471 15.01 6.25 -0.24
C LYS A 471 14.49 7.00 0.97
N LEU A 472 13.17 6.99 1.13
CA LEU A 472 12.51 7.58 2.28
C LEU A 472 12.81 6.76 3.53
N ASP A 473 13.22 7.41 4.62
CA ASP A 473 13.26 6.81 5.95
C ASP A 473 11.91 7.03 6.66
N PRO A 474 11.09 5.97 6.86
CA PRO A 474 9.83 6.12 7.54
C PRO A 474 9.96 6.50 9.02
N GLY A 475 11.07 6.21 9.66
CA GLY A 475 11.37 6.55 11.05
C GLY A 475 11.85 7.99 11.24
N ASP A 476 12.25 8.66 10.18
CA ASP A 476 12.76 10.03 10.23
C ASP A 476 11.70 11.05 9.80
N TRP A 477 11.02 11.64 10.77
CA TRP A 477 10.03 12.68 10.51
C TRP A 477 10.63 13.93 9.87
N GLU A 478 11.84 14.32 10.28
CA GLU A 478 12.61 15.46 9.75
C GLU A 478 13.46 15.09 8.51
N TRP A 479 13.03 14.06 7.78
CA TRP A 479 13.74 13.56 6.61
C TRP A 479 13.93 14.63 5.55
N CYS A 480 15.19 14.97 5.31
CA CYS A 480 15.67 15.88 4.27
C CYS A 480 17.04 15.39 3.82
N PRO A 481 17.11 14.50 2.81
CA PRO A 481 18.35 13.76 2.50
C PRO A 481 19.52 14.66 2.10
N GLU A 482 19.26 15.82 1.50
CA GLU A 482 20.28 16.73 1.02
C GLU A 482 20.73 17.75 2.09
N HIS A 483 19.80 18.19 2.97
CA HIS A 483 20.07 19.37 3.82
C HIS A 483 19.60 19.24 5.27
N LYS A 484 19.37 18.01 5.76
CA LYS A 484 18.98 17.82 7.16
C LYS A 484 19.99 18.44 8.10
N ASN A 485 19.51 19.13 9.15
CA ASN A 485 20.31 19.81 10.17
C ASN A 485 21.22 20.95 9.65
N THR A 486 20.91 21.53 8.49
CA THR A 486 21.57 22.73 7.96
C THR A 486 20.58 23.88 7.86
N GLU A 487 21.06 25.10 7.59
CA GLU A 487 20.21 26.26 7.33
C GLU A 487 19.29 26.06 6.11
N ARG A 488 19.67 25.17 5.18
CA ARG A 488 18.91 24.84 3.99
C ARG A 488 17.87 23.74 4.23
N HIS A 489 17.69 23.27 5.46
CA HIS A 489 16.71 22.25 5.81
C HIS A 489 15.30 22.66 5.35
N PHE A 490 14.66 21.81 4.52
CA PHE A 490 13.38 22.06 3.83
C PHE A 490 13.33 23.33 2.97
N GLU A 491 14.47 23.79 2.44
CA GLU A 491 14.47 24.98 1.59
C GLU A 491 13.54 24.85 0.36
N CYS A 492 13.34 23.63 -0.14
CA CYS A 492 12.43 23.34 -1.24
C CYS A 492 11.01 23.88 -1.02
N THR A 493 10.49 23.78 0.20
CA THR A 493 9.15 24.26 0.55
C THR A 493 9.17 25.61 1.27
N LYS A 494 10.24 25.94 2.00
CA LYS A 494 10.42 27.28 2.62
C LYS A 494 10.55 28.40 1.60
N SER A 495 11.17 28.13 0.44
CA SER A 495 11.37 29.13 -0.61
C SER A 495 10.11 29.48 -1.41
N ILE A 496 9.05 28.65 -1.32
CA ILE A 496 7.76 28.95 -1.92
C ILE A 496 7.10 30.03 -1.05
N THR A 497 7.00 31.26 -1.56
CA THR A 497 6.50 32.39 -0.78
C THR A 497 4.96 32.53 -0.86
N PRO A 498 4.29 33.12 0.14
CA PRO A 498 2.88 33.44 0.06
C PRO A 498 2.50 34.30 -1.15
N LYS A 499 3.39 35.19 -1.60
CA LYS A 499 3.18 36.01 -2.79
C LYS A 499 3.03 35.15 -4.05
N MET A 500 3.77 34.04 -4.16
CA MET A 500 3.63 33.09 -5.29
C MET A 500 2.25 32.41 -5.23
N VAL A 501 1.82 32.00 -4.05
CA VAL A 501 0.51 31.35 -3.86
C VAL A 501 -0.63 32.34 -4.16
N ILE A 502 -0.56 33.58 -3.67
CA ILE A 502 -1.54 34.66 -3.95
C ILE A 502 -1.61 34.96 -5.44
N LYS A 503 -0.48 34.94 -6.15
CA LYS A 503 -0.50 35.12 -7.62
C LYS A 503 -1.31 34.02 -8.32
N SER A 504 -1.18 32.77 -7.89
CA SER A 504 -1.96 31.66 -8.43
C SER A 504 -3.42 31.72 -8.00
N ILE A 505 -3.73 32.14 -6.78
CA ILE A 505 -5.10 32.38 -6.33
C ILE A 505 -5.78 33.40 -7.26
N ASN A 506 -5.18 34.54 -7.52
CA ASN A 506 -5.73 35.58 -8.41
C ASN A 506 -5.85 35.16 -9.88
N LYS A 507 -5.18 34.09 -10.27
CA LYS A 507 -5.25 33.54 -11.64
C LYS A 507 -6.43 32.60 -11.84
N ILE A 508 -6.79 31.82 -10.80
CA ILE A 508 -7.72 30.68 -10.97
C ILE A 508 -8.97 30.74 -10.09
N LEU A 509 -9.00 31.57 -9.05
CA LEU A 509 -10.16 31.86 -8.18
C LEU A 509 -10.67 33.27 -8.43
#